data_9f201bdbe43df443901ee6c6427c940f
#
_entry.id   9f201bdbe43df443901ee6c6427c940f
#
_cell.length_a   1.000
_cell.length_b   1.000
_cell.length_c   1.000
_cell.angle_alpha   90.00
_cell.angle_beta   90.00
_cell.angle_gamma   90.00
#
_symmetry.space_group_name_H-M   'P 1'
#
loop_
_entity.id
_entity.type
_entity.pdbx_description
1 polymer ?
#
loop_
_entity_poly.entity_id
_entity_poly.type
_entity_poly.pdbx_seq_one_letter_code
_entity_poly.pdbx_strand_id
1 'polypeptide(L)'
;MCNIPAFGEKTCIQNQENRHNRVFHIADADDRSFDDYCALFEGVAYVKKEEYRTPIHRFAALSKGKQGVFINYYSFIRELRIVIEDFCRYFSYVDTCKNLSVSPQITQIMLEDFGMSYAIRLSDGRFVVIDGGYNFEPDRDRLFCCLKNESPESKPIIAAWIMSHPHIDHYQCFIGFVDRYADEVLIEKVMLNFPEADDLEHYPDLSYKDARFTDDVSEITNIPRMLERIKRTGAQSYTLHTGQRYRIGDADCEVLSCMDDTIHVSKNINATSLVIRMCLGGQTILWTTDAGFSYARLPERYGSYLKADILQVPHHGFQCGEASSEIRGYDLIKPQVCLLPVSDYSAYTFFCSYREGTRYLMNAANVKEIITGSTQRTITLPYTADDHVRREMKEKCARGERDNGARTWVYTGLSTSCKEDFSFTLLNMTALPATVDIELFFEAKECAIRFIKAEIPASSLRTLCIIGEEADGDALFFNGDSLKRKGIPEDVPFAVRFLCDKPMVVSHRHHAASYASMTF
;
A
#
# COMPACT_ATOMS: atom_id res chain seq x y z
N MET A 1 25.87 -28.44 -4.75
CA MET A 1 26.34 -27.05 -4.54
C MET A 1 26.88 -26.56 -5.87
N CYS A 2 26.21 -25.59 -6.51
CA CYS A 2 26.79 -24.93 -7.67
C CYS A 2 27.99 -24.12 -7.21
N ASN A 3 29.16 -24.37 -7.83
CA ASN A 3 30.34 -23.52 -7.62
C ASN A 3 30.00 -22.12 -8.17
N ILE A 4 29.68 -21.21 -7.28
CA ILE A 4 29.56 -19.79 -7.63
C ILE A 4 30.98 -19.34 -8.00
N PRO A 5 31.17 -18.65 -9.14
CA PRO A 5 32.44 -18.08 -9.48
C PRO A 5 32.95 -17.19 -8.33
N ALA A 6 34.21 -17.35 -7.96
CA ALA A 6 34.82 -16.55 -6.90
C ALA A 6 34.72 -15.05 -7.24
N PHE A 7 34.43 -14.21 -6.24
CA PHE A 7 34.20 -12.77 -6.42
C PHE A 7 35.48 -11.95 -6.71
N GLY A 8 36.63 -12.63 -6.95
CA GLY A 8 37.91 -11.98 -7.16
C GLY A 8 38.36 -11.19 -5.92
N GLU A 9 39.08 -10.09 -6.13
CA GLU A 9 39.59 -9.22 -5.04
C GLU A 9 38.52 -8.24 -4.51
N LYS A 10 37.28 -8.26 -5.06
CA LYS A 10 36.23 -7.32 -4.67
C LYS A 10 35.52 -7.73 -3.39
N THR A 11 35.27 -6.77 -2.53
CA THR A 11 34.64 -6.99 -1.25
C THR A 11 33.15 -7.31 -1.43
N CYS A 12 32.75 -8.54 -1.13
CA CYS A 12 31.34 -8.87 -0.95
C CYS A 12 30.89 -8.26 0.39
N ILE A 13 30.02 -7.23 0.34
CA ILE A 13 29.54 -6.53 1.53
C ILE A 13 28.50 -7.39 2.25
N GLN A 14 27.75 -8.19 1.50
CA GLN A 14 26.62 -8.94 2.04
C GLN A 14 26.43 -10.22 1.22
N ASN A 15 26.42 -11.33 1.95
CA ASN A 15 26.02 -12.63 1.44
C ASN A 15 24.83 -13.09 2.26
N GLN A 16 23.70 -13.27 1.60
CA GLN A 16 22.46 -13.68 2.22
C GLN A 16 21.94 -14.93 1.51
N GLU A 17 21.54 -15.91 2.28
CA GLU A 17 21.03 -17.18 1.78
C GLU A 17 19.72 -17.49 2.49
N ASN A 18 18.66 -17.69 1.72
CA ASN A 18 17.47 -18.37 2.16
C ASN A 18 17.39 -19.75 1.47
N ARG A 19 16.28 -20.45 1.64
CA ARG A 19 16.14 -21.83 1.15
C ARG A 19 16.35 -22.00 -0.36
N HIS A 20 16.02 -20.97 -1.15
CA HIS A 20 16.02 -21.02 -2.63
C HIS A 20 16.83 -19.92 -3.28
N ASN A 21 17.09 -18.83 -2.56
CA ASN A 21 17.77 -17.65 -3.08
C ASN A 21 19.07 -17.37 -2.35
N ARG A 22 20.07 -16.95 -3.11
CA ARG A 22 21.32 -16.39 -2.59
C ARG A 22 21.51 -15.01 -3.19
N VAL A 23 21.72 -14.03 -2.34
CA VAL A 23 21.88 -12.63 -2.74
C VAL A 23 23.27 -12.14 -2.34
N PHE A 24 23.98 -11.55 -3.27
CA PHE A 24 25.31 -11.00 -3.07
C PHE A 24 25.33 -9.53 -3.45
N HIS A 25 25.83 -8.70 -2.54
CA HIS A 25 26.08 -7.28 -2.79
C HIS A 25 27.58 -7.03 -2.82
N ILE A 26 28.07 -6.48 -3.91
CA ILE A 26 29.48 -6.21 -4.17
C ILE A 26 29.65 -4.70 -4.29
N ALA A 27 30.43 -4.11 -3.38
CA ALA A 27 30.76 -2.69 -3.41
C ALA A 27 31.87 -2.39 -4.42
N ASP A 28 32.05 -1.10 -4.68
CA ASP A 28 33.09 -0.56 -5.55
C ASP A 28 33.13 -1.21 -6.93
N ALA A 29 32.00 -1.72 -7.38
CA ALA A 29 31.83 -2.23 -8.72
C ALA A 29 31.90 -1.11 -9.76
N ASP A 30 32.19 -1.49 -10.96
CA ASP A 30 32.18 -0.64 -12.16
C ASP A 30 31.49 -1.35 -13.32
N ASP A 31 31.41 -0.68 -14.45
CA ASP A 31 30.82 -1.23 -15.66
C ASP A 31 31.47 -2.54 -16.10
N ARG A 32 32.78 -2.64 -15.96
CA ARG A 32 33.55 -3.84 -16.32
C ARG A 32 33.21 -4.99 -15.38
N SER A 33 32.97 -4.70 -14.11
CA SER A 33 32.57 -5.72 -13.14
C SER A 33 31.29 -6.44 -13.55
N PHE A 34 30.30 -5.71 -14.10
CA PHE A 34 29.08 -6.30 -14.63
C PHE A 34 29.37 -7.27 -15.79
N ASP A 35 30.22 -6.86 -16.74
CA ASP A 35 30.60 -7.68 -17.88
C ASP A 35 31.39 -8.93 -17.44
N ASP A 36 32.34 -8.75 -16.53
CA ASP A 36 33.17 -9.84 -16.01
C ASP A 36 32.30 -10.92 -15.31
N TYR A 37 31.29 -10.51 -14.50
CA TYR A 37 30.39 -11.48 -13.87
C TYR A 37 29.46 -12.17 -14.85
N CYS A 38 28.94 -11.46 -15.84
CA CYS A 38 28.17 -12.09 -16.91
C CYS A 38 29.03 -13.16 -17.62
N ALA A 39 30.26 -12.84 -17.98
CA ALA A 39 31.18 -13.76 -18.63
C ALA A 39 31.55 -14.96 -17.73
N LEU A 40 31.73 -14.76 -16.42
CA LEU A 40 31.97 -15.83 -15.46
C LEU A 40 30.84 -16.86 -15.42
N PHE A 41 29.60 -16.40 -15.38
CA PHE A 41 28.44 -17.30 -15.41
C PHE A 41 28.30 -18.00 -16.77
N GLU A 42 28.52 -17.31 -17.87
CA GLU A 42 28.52 -17.90 -19.22
C GLU A 42 29.64 -18.97 -19.33
N GLY A 43 30.81 -18.73 -18.75
CA GLY A 43 31.94 -19.66 -18.71
C GLY A 43 31.63 -20.97 -17.94
N VAL A 44 30.65 -20.99 -17.04
CA VAL A 44 30.17 -22.20 -16.35
C VAL A 44 28.80 -22.66 -16.89
N ALA A 45 28.51 -22.35 -18.16
CA ALA A 45 27.39 -22.82 -18.95
C ALA A 45 26.00 -22.27 -18.56
N TYR A 46 25.94 -21.07 -17.98
CA TYR A 46 24.69 -20.33 -17.97
C TYR A 46 24.46 -19.66 -19.32
N VAL A 47 23.21 -19.61 -19.73
CA VAL A 47 22.79 -18.99 -21.00
C VAL A 47 22.11 -17.67 -20.67
N LYS A 48 22.61 -16.60 -21.24
CA LYS A 48 22.00 -15.27 -21.12
C LYS A 48 20.62 -15.27 -21.79
N LYS A 49 19.61 -14.84 -21.06
CA LYS A 49 18.22 -14.77 -21.49
C LYS A 49 17.78 -13.35 -21.80
N GLU A 50 18.28 -12.40 -21.02
CA GLU A 50 17.97 -11.00 -21.16
C GLU A 50 19.20 -10.16 -20.76
N GLU A 51 19.41 -9.05 -21.43
CA GLU A 51 20.36 -8.01 -21.04
C GLU A 51 19.85 -6.66 -21.53
N TYR A 52 19.92 -5.65 -20.66
CA TYR A 52 19.78 -4.27 -21.08
C TYR A 52 20.71 -3.35 -20.29
N ARG A 53 20.95 -2.16 -20.86
CA ARG A 53 21.82 -1.14 -20.28
C ARG A 53 21.17 0.22 -20.40
N THR A 54 21.17 0.93 -19.31
CA THR A 54 20.83 2.35 -19.26
C THR A 54 22.04 3.12 -18.72
N PRO A 55 22.08 4.45 -18.79
CA PRO A 55 23.18 5.21 -18.19
C PRO A 55 23.38 4.98 -16.69
N ILE A 56 22.34 4.54 -15.98
CA ILE A 56 22.34 4.42 -14.52
C ILE A 56 22.26 2.98 -14.00
N HIS A 57 21.77 2.06 -14.82
CA HIS A 57 21.48 0.70 -14.42
C HIS A 57 21.77 -0.29 -15.54
N ARG A 58 22.35 -1.42 -15.19
CA ARG A 58 22.55 -2.55 -16.09
C ARG A 58 21.93 -3.79 -15.48
N PHE A 59 21.35 -4.60 -16.32
CA PHE A 59 20.69 -5.83 -15.91
C PHE A 59 21.04 -6.96 -16.87
N ALA A 60 21.27 -8.15 -16.32
CA ALA A 60 21.32 -9.39 -17.09
C ALA A 60 20.61 -10.50 -16.32
N ALA A 61 19.87 -11.32 -17.06
CA ALA A 61 19.30 -12.55 -16.55
C ALA A 61 19.92 -13.74 -17.30
N LEU A 62 20.41 -14.72 -16.55
CA LEU A 62 21.03 -15.92 -17.09
C LEU A 62 20.36 -17.16 -16.48
N SER A 63 20.41 -18.30 -17.20
CA SER A 63 19.86 -19.55 -16.67
C SER A 63 20.72 -20.76 -16.97
N LYS A 64 20.63 -21.74 -16.08
CA LYS A 64 21.21 -23.09 -16.27
C LYS A 64 20.27 -24.12 -15.68
N GLY A 65 19.63 -24.91 -16.52
CA GLY A 65 18.59 -25.82 -16.08
C GLY A 65 17.41 -25.07 -15.45
N LYS A 66 17.13 -25.32 -14.17
CA LYS A 66 16.10 -24.62 -13.40
C LYS A 66 16.62 -23.41 -12.61
N GLN A 67 17.93 -23.20 -12.60
CA GLN A 67 18.55 -22.13 -11.85
C GLN A 67 18.58 -20.84 -12.67
N GLY A 68 18.19 -19.74 -12.05
CA GLY A 68 18.26 -18.38 -12.58
C GLY A 68 19.33 -17.56 -11.88
N VAL A 69 19.94 -16.65 -12.61
CA VAL A 69 20.88 -15.65 -12.08
C VAL A 69 20.47 -14.29 -12.60
N PHE A 70 20.31 -13.34 -11.69
CA PHE A 70 19.91 -11.96 -11.98
C PHE A 70 21.02 -11.03 -11.50
N ILE A 71 21.65 -10.34 -12.43
CA ILE A 71 22.78 -9.45 -12.17
C ILE A 71 22.32 -8.02 -12.42
N ASN A 72 22.43 -7.17 -11.40
CA ASN A 72 22.13 -5.75 -11.48
C ASN A 72 23.36 -4.93 -11.14
N TYR A 73 23.65 -3.89 -11.90
CA TYR A 73 24.67 -2.91 -11.58
C TYR A 73 24.07 -1.51 -11.51
N TYR A 74 24.28 -0.83 -10.39
CA TYR A 74 23.80 0.52 -10.12
C TYR A 74 24.96 1.50 -10.12
N SER A 75 25.05 2.34 -11.15
CA SER A 75 26.21 3.21 -11.37
C SER A 75 26.37 4.29 -10.31
N PHE A 76 25.27 4.83 -9.78
CA PHE A 76 25.30 5.91 -8.79
C PHE A 76 25.92 5.50 -7.45
N ILE A 77 25.72 4.26 -7.06
CA ILE A 77 26.24 3.72 -5.80
C ILE A 77 27.38 2.72 -6.01
N ARG A 78 27.77 2.48 -7.27
CA ARG A 78 28.83 1.55 -7.65
C ARG A 78 28.64 0.16 -7.02
N GLU A 79 27.38 -0.31 -7.02
CA GLU A 79 26.99 -1.59 -6.43
C GLU A 79 26.62 -2.58 -7.53
N LEU A 80 27.17 -3.79 -7.43
CA LEU A 80 26.74 -4.94 -8.19
C LEU A 80 25.95 -5.87 -7.27
N ARG A 81 24.76 -6.25 -7.70
CA ARG A 81 23.86 -7.15 -6.98
C ARG A 81 23.62 -8.38 -7.82
N ILE A 82 23.83 -9.55 -7.24
CA ILE A 82 23.61 -10.83 -7.90
C ILE A 82 22.63 -11.64 -7.06
N VAL A 83 21.55 -12.09 -7.69
CA VAL A 83 20.59 -13.04 -7.10
C VAL A 83 20.68 -14.35 -7.86
N ILE A 84 20.78 -15.46 -7.13
CA ILE A 84 20.74 -16.80 -7.69
C ILE A 84 19.54 -17.53 -7.11
N GLU A 85 18.62 -17.95 -7.96
CA GLU A 85 17.40 -18.68 -7.59
C GLU A 85 17.42 -20.10 -8.16
N ASP A 86 17.11 -21.10 -7.35
CA ASP A 86 17.24 -22.50 -7.74
C ASP A 86 16.06 -23.03 -8.58
N PHE A 87 14.92 -22.34 -8.62
CA PHE A 87 13.70 -22.81 -9.31
C PHE A 87 13.08 -21.79 -10.28
N CYS A 88 13.89 -20.90 -10.83
CA CYS A 88 13.42 -19.87 -11.77
C CYS A 88 12.83 -20.49 -13.05
N ARG A 89 11.65 -20.04 -13.44
CA ARG A 89 10.96 -20.52 -14.63
C ARG A 89 10.99 -19.54 -15.80
N TYR A 90 10.90 -18.24 -15.52
CA TYR A 90 10.72 -17.22 -16.54
C TYR A 90 11.64 -16.02 -16.27
N PHE A 91 12.27 -15.53 -17.33
CA PHE A 91 13.25 -14.45 -17.25
C PHE A 91 12.74 -13.15 -17.86
N SER A 92 11.90 -13.25 -18.85
CA SER A 92 11.24 -12.12 -19.49
C SER A 92 9.91 -12.56 -20.07
N TYR A 93 9.04 -11.61 -20.31
CA TYR A 93 7.76 -11.87 -20.94
C TYR A 93 7.39 -10.71 -21.83
N VAL A 94 7.07 -11.02 -23.09
CA VAL A 94 6.56 -10.06 -24.06
C VAL A 94 5.21 -10.60 -24.57
N ASP A 95 4.18 -9.88 -24.22
CA ASP A 95 2.84 -10.06 -24.76
C ASP A 95 2.52 -8.87 -25.65
N THR A 96 2.13 -9.12 -26.87
CA THR A 96 1.77 -8.05 -27.80
C THR A 96 0.29 -7.80 -27.82
N CYS A 97 -0.12 -6.55 -27.77
CA CYS A 97 -1.50 -6.16 -28.05
C CYS A 97 -1.94 -6.63 -29.42
N LYS A 98 -3.05 -7.39 -29.46
CA LYS A 98 -3.58 -7.94 -30.70
C LYS A 98 -4.41 -6.92 -31.47
N ASN A 99 -5.20 -6.10 -30.77
CA ASN A 99 -6.02 -5.04 -31.36
C ASN A 99 -6.08 -3.87 -30.37
N LEU A 100 -5.65 -2.70 -30.77
CA LEU A 100 -5.76 -1.47 -29.99
C LEU A 100 -7.15 -0.87 -30.23
N SER A 101 -8.12 -1.16 -29.40
CA SER A 101 -9.52 -0.79 -29.60
C SER A 101 -10.07 0.21 -28.60
N VAL A 102 -9.42 0.35 -27.44
CA VAL A 102 -9.89 1.21 -26.36
C VAL A 102 -8.73 2.05 -25.80
N SER A 103 -9.05 3.16 -25.15
CA SER A 103 -8.05 3.94 -24.43
C SER A 103 -7.65 3.21 -23.14
N PRO A 104 -6.36 3.16 -22.79
CA PRO A 104 -5.94 2.57 -21.53
C PRO A 104 -6.45 3.41 -20.35
N GLN A 105 -6.75 2.73 -19.24
CA GLN A 105 -7.33 3.36 -18.05
C GLN A 105 -6.72 2.78 -16.77
N ILE A 106 -6.75 3.56 -15.71
CA ILE A 106 -6.46 3.12 -14.35
C ILE A 106 -7.70 3.37 -13.52
N THR A 107 -8.22 2.34 -12.87
CA THR A 107 -9.29 2.46 -11.88
C THR A 107 -8.75 2.12 -10.51
N GLN A 108 -8.80 3.07 -9.58
CA GLN A 108 -8.61 2.82 -8.16
C GLN A 108 -9.94 2.31 -7.60
N ILE A 109 -9.97 1.06 -7.16
CA ILE A 109 -11.16 0.42 -6.60
C ILE A 109 -11.40 0.99 -5.19
N MET A 110 -12.62 1.37 -4.89
CA MET A 110 -13.02 1.73 -3.54
C MET A 110 -13.12 0.47 -2.68
N LEU A 111 -12.46 0.45 -1.54
CA LEU A 111 -12.46 -0.65 -0.59
C LEU A 111 -13.24 -0.28 0.69
N GLU A 112 -13.76 -1.29 1.38
CA GLU A 112 -14.49 -1.11 2.66
C GLU A 112 -13.56 -0.67 3.79
N ASP A 113 -12.29 -1.09 3.72
CA ASP A 113 -11.27 -0.80 4.72
C ASP A 113 -9.96 -0.40 4.03
N PHE A 114 -8.87 -0.27 4.79
CA PHE A 114 -7.54 -0.13 4.22
C PHE A 114 -7.28 -1.24 3.21
N GLY A 115 -6.41 -0.97 2.28
CA GLY A 115 -6.02 -1.95 1.29
C GLY A 115 -5.69 -1.30 -0.04
N MET A 116 -5.26 -2.11 -0.97
CA MET A 116 -4.88 -1.67 -2.29
C MET A 116 -5.53 -2.54 -3.35
N SER A 117 -6.21 -1.91 -4.30
CA SER A 117 -6.80 -2.60 -5.45
C SER A 117 -6.88 -1.66 -6.64
N TYR A 118 -6.23 -2.05 -7.74
CA TYR A 118 -6.24 -1.31 -8.99
C TYR A 118 -6.58 -2.23 -10.16
N ALA A 119 -7.51 -1.79 -11.01
CA ALA A 119 -7.78 -2.39 -12.30
C ALA A 119 -7.24 -1.48 -13.42
N ILE A 120 -6.27 -1.95 -14.19
CA ILE A 120 -5.63 -1.22 -15.27
C ILE A 120 -6.08 -1.84 -16.58
N ARG A 121 -6.93 -1.15 -17.33
CA ARG A 121 -7.35 -1.59 -18.66
C ARG A 121 -6.29 -1.23 -19.69
N LEU A 122 -5.84 -2.21 -20.44
CA LEU A 122 -4.91 -2.08 -21.55
C LEU A 122 -5.66 -1.64 -22.82
N SER A 123 -4.91 -1.17 -23.83
CA SER A 123 -5.51 -0.72 -25.10
C SER A 123 -6.19 -1.83 -25.91
N ASP A 124 -5.92 -3.10 -25.61
CA ASP A 124 -6.60 -4.25 -26.20
C ASP A 124 -7.83 -4.73 -25.41
N GLY A 125 -8.19 -4.01 -24.35
CA GLY A 125 -9.36 -4.29 -23.51
C GLY A 125 -9.12 -5.32 -22.40
N ARG A 126 -7.95 -5.95 -22.34
CA ARG A 126 -7.55 -6.80 -21.21
C ARG A 126 -7.14 -5.95 -20.02
N PHE A 127 -6.96 -6.59 -18.85
CA PHE A 127 -6.64 -5.90 -17.61
C PHE A 127 -5.33 -6.39 -17.01
N VAL A 128 -4.62 -5.46 -16.37
CA VAL A 128 -3.66 -5.77 -15.32
C VAL A 128 -4.33 -5.41 -14.00
N VAL A 129 -4.39 -6.34 -13.06
CA VAL A 129 -4.86 -6.08 -11.69
C VAL A 129 -3.65 -6.02 -10.79
N ILE A 130 -3.55 -4.96 -9.96
CA ILE A 130 -2.52 -4.86 -8.91
C ILE A 130 -3.23 -4.98 -7.58
N ASP A 131 -2.83 -5.99 -6.79
CA ASP A 131 -3.42 -6.36 -5.52
C ASP A 131 -4.94 -6.60 -5.59
N GLY A 132 -5.68 -6.39 -4.51
CA GLY A 132 -7.12 -6.62 -4.51
C GLY A 132 -7.81 -6.21 -3.22
N GLY A 133 -7.03 -5.97 -2.15
CA GLY A 133 -7.58 -5.67 -0.83
C GLY A 133 -7.88 -6.92 0.00
N TYR A 134 -8.63 -6.72 1.07
CA TYR A 134 -9.14 -7.80 1.91
C TYR A 134 -10.15 -8.69 1.18
N ASN A 135 -10.43 -9.86 1.74
CA ASN A 135 -11.44 -10.77 1.22
C ASN A 135 -12.88 -10.38 1.64
N PHE A 136 -13.22 -9.09 1.55
CA PHE A 136 -14.60 -8.63 1.76
C PHE A 136 -15.45 -8.86 0.51
N GLU A 137 -16.71 -9.26 0.73
CA GLU A 137 -17.63 -9.49 -0.40
C GLU A 137 -17.86 -8.24 -1.24
N PRO A 138 -18.11 -7.04 -0.67
CA PRO A 138 -18.29 -5.83 -1.46
C PRO A 138 -17.06 -5.45 -2.30
N ASP A 139 -15.85 -5.68 -1.81
CA ASP A 139 -14.61 -5.34 -2.52
C ASP A 139 -14.39 -6.24 -3.74
N ARG A 140 -14.63 -7.54 -3.57
CA ARG A 140 -14.61 -8.52 -4.68
C ARG A 140 -15.62 -8.17 -5.76
N ASP A 141 -16.84 -7.82 -5.33
CA ASP A 141 -17.94 -7.50 -6.25
C ASP A 141 -17.66 -6.19 -7.00
N ARG A 142 -17.10 -5.17 -6.34
CA ARG A 142 -16.67 -3.92 -6.99
C ARG A 142 -15.59 -4.15 -8.02
N LEU A 143 -14.56 -4.95 -7.69
CA LEU A 143 -13.51 -5.30 -8.63
C LEU A 143 -14.10 -6.05 -9.82
N PHE A 144 -14.93 -7.07 -9.59
CA PHE A 144 -15.58 -7.83 -10.66
C PHE A 144 -16.48 -6.93 -11.53
N CYS A 145 -17.31 -6.09 -10.92
CA CYS A 145 -18.17 -5.14 -11.65
C CYS A 145 -17.34 -4.16 -12.49
N CYS A 146 -16.22 -3.67 -11.96
CA CYS A 146 -15.32 -2.81 -12.72
C CYS A 146 -14.80 -3.53 -13.97
N LEU A 147 -14.25 -4.73 -13.80
CA LEU A 147 -13.72 -5.53 -14.91
C LEU A 147 -14.83 -5.83 -15.94
N LYS A 148 -16.04 -6.19 -15.48
CA LYS A 148 -17.16 -6.53 -16.34
C LYS A 148 -17.68 -5.35 -17.15
N ASN A 149 -17.81 -4.18 -16.52
CA ASN A 149 -18.34 -2.97 -17.13
C ASN A 149 -17.37 -2.34 -18.12
N GLU A 150 -16.06 -2.43 -17.84
CA GLU A 150 -15.02 -1.80 -18.65
C GLU A 150 -14.43 -2.73 -19.72
N SER A 151 -14.79 -4.03 -19.67
CA SER A 151 -14.34 -5.02 -20.68
C SER A 151 -15.13 -4.88 -21.98
N PRO A 152 -14.45 -4.83 -23.13
CA PRO A 152 -15.14 -4.97 -24.42
C PRO A 152 -15.64 -6.40 -24.68
N GLU A 153 -15.11 -7.37 -23.93
CA GLU A 153 -15.45 -8.78 -24.06
C GLU A 153 -16.52 -9.20 -23.04
N SER A 154 -17.37 -10.16 -23.41
CA SER A 154 -18.40 -10.70 -22.52
C SER A 154 -17.81 -11.35 -21.26
N LYS A 155 -16.61 -11.93 -21.38
CA LYS A 155 -15.81 -12.50 -20.30
C LYS A 155 -14.53 -11.68 -20.16
N PRO A 156 -14.35 -10.90 -19.08
CA PRO A 156 -13.14 -10.11 -18.88
C PRO A 156 -11.88 -10.97 -18.85
N ILE A 157 -10.80 -10.47 -19.42
CA ILE A 157 -9.49 -11.12 -19.44
C ILE A 157 -8.53 -10.34 -18.59
N ILE A 158 -8.02 -10.95 -17.52
CA ILE A 158 -6.94 -10.43 -16.69
C ILE A 158 -5.63 -10.97 -17.26
N ALA A 159 -4.94 -10.14 -18.04
CA ALA A 159 -3.68 -10.49 -18.67
C ALA A 159 -2.59 -10.78 -17.63
N ALA A 160 -2.62 -10.03 -16.52
CA ALA A 160 -1.77 -10.30 -15.36
C ALA A 160 -2.44 -9.84 -14.07
N TRP A 161 -2.41 -10.66 -13.04
CA TRP A 161 -2.70 -10.25 -11.66
C TRP A 161 -1.38 -10.16 -10.92
N ILE A 162 -0.98 -8.95 -10.54
CA ILE A 162 0.26 -8.67 -9.83
C ILE A 162 -0.06 -8.56 -8.34
N MET A 163 0.57 -9.39 -7.52
CA MET A 163 0.47 -9.34 -6.07
C MET A 163 1.77 -8.80 -5.49
N SER A 164 1.67 -7.72 -4.75
CA SER A 164 2.83 -6.93 -4.32
C SER A 164 3.63 -7.56 -3.20
N HIS A 165 2.97 -7.96 -2.13
CA HIS A 165 3.57 -8.54 -0.94
C HIS A 165 2.50 -9.30 -0.13
N PRO A 166 2.89 -10.13 0.87
CA PRO A 166 1.95 -11.04 1.55
C PRO A 166 1.17 -10.43 2.71
N HIS A 167 0.77 -9.15 2.67
CA HIS A 167 -0.23 -8.63 3.61
C HIS A 167 -1.64 -8.86 3.12
N ILE A 168 -2.55 -9.19 4.05
CA ILE A 168 -3.92 -9.58 3.74
C ILE A 168 -4.74 -8.48 3.07
N ASP A 169 -4.46 -7.23 3.34
CA ASP A 169 -5.08 -6.05 2.73
C ASP A 169 -4.61 -5.76 1.29
N HIS A 170 -3.77 -6.65 0.74
CA HIS A 170 -3.30 -6.61 -0.64
C HIS A 170 -3.76 -7.82 -1.45
N TYR A 171 -3.48 -9.04 -1.00
CA TYR A 171 -3.68 -10.22 -1.84
C TYR A 171 -4.91 -11.08 -1.47
N GLN A 172 -5.51 -10.89 -0.28
CA GLN A 172 -6.52 -11.81 0.23
C GLN A 172 -7.80 -11.80 -0.62
N CYS A 173 -8.15 -10.67 -1.23
CA CYS A 173 -9.28 -10.57 -2.17
C CYS A 173 -9.17 -11.57 -3.32
N PHE A 174 -7.97 -11.86 -3.83
CA PHE A 174 -7.77 -12.84 -4.91
C PHE A 174 -8.36 -14.21 -4.57
N ILE A 175 -8.23 -14.66 -3.31
CA ILE A 175 -8.73 -15.96 -2.87
C ILE A 175 -10.24 -16.01 -3.06
N GLY A 176 -10.97 -15.08 -2.48
CA GLY A 176 -12.42 -15.02 -2.58
C GLY A 176 -12.93 -14.65 -3.96
N PHE A 177 -12.18 -13.85 -4.71
CA PHE A 177 -12.49 -13.51 -6.09
C PHE A 177 -12.47 -14.76 -6.99
N VAL A 178 -11.44 -15.59 -6.88
CA VAL A 178 -11.33 -16.85 -7.61
C VAL A 178 -12.42 -17.83 -7.18
N ASP A 179 -12.73 -17.89 -5.88
CA ASP A 179 -13.78 -18.78 -5.39
C ASP A 179 -15.14 -18.44 -5.98
N ARG A 180 -15.43 -17.18 -6.25
CA ARG A 180 -16.72 -16.70 -6.73
C ARG A 180 -16.79 -16.52 -8.25
N TYR A 181 -15.73 -16.00 -8.87
CA TYR A 181 -15.77 -15.49 -10.25
C TYR A 181 -14.84 -16.21 -11.24
N ALA A 182 -14.19 -17.32 -10.87
CA ALA A 182 -13.25 -18.01 -11.77
C ALA A 182 -13.87 -18.42 -13.12
N ASP A 183 -15.17 -18.75 -13.14
CA ASP A 183 -15.86 -19.12 -14.37
C ASP A 183 -16.27 -17.91 -15.22
N GLU A 184 -16.30 -16.72 -14.64
CA GLU A 184 -16.75 -15.48 -15.28
C GLU A 184 -15.61 -14.61 -15.80
N VAL A 185 -14.36 -14.90 -15.41
CA VAL A 185 -13.16 -14.21 -15.87
C VAL A 185 -12.12 -15.19 -16.38
N LEU A 186 -11.20 -14.71 -17.21
CA LEU A 186 -10.00 -15.47 -17.59
C LEU A 186 -8.79 -14.78 -16.97
N ILE A 187 -8.04 -15.47 -16.12
CA ILE A 187 -6.77 -15.01 -15.58
C ILE A 187 -5.64 -15.72 -16.33
N GLU A 188 -4.88 -14.98 -17.13
CA GLU A 188 -3.80 -15.56 -17.93
C GLU A 188 -2.53 -15.79 -17.10
N LYS A 189 -2.18 -14.82 -16.23
CA LYS A 189 -0.95 -14.85 -15.44
C LYS A 189 -1.18 -14.32 -14.04
N VAL A 190 -0.40 -14.86 -13.09
CA VAL A 190 -0.23 -14.30 -11.76
C VAL A 190 1.26 -14.04 -11.55
N MET A 191 1.58 -12.83 -11.12
CA MET A 191 2.94 -12.33 -10.99
C MET A 191 3.18 -11.88 -9.55
N LEU A 192 4.15 -12.45 -8.87
CA LEU A 192 4.46 -12.18 -7.46
C LEU A 192 5.91 -12.54 -7.14
N ASN A 193 6.41 -12.08 -6.00
CA ASN A 193 7.61 -12.62 -5.36
C ASN A 193 7.41 -12.56 -3.85
N PHE A 194 6.81 -13.62 -3.30
CA PHE A 194 6.51 -13.71 -1.86
C PHE A 194 7.56 -14.55 -1.15
N PRO A 195 7.89 -14.20 0.12
CA PRO A 195 8.67 -15.07 0.96
C PRO A 195 7.94 -16.40 1.19
N GLU A 196 8.70 -17.45 1.48
CA GLU A 196 8.14 -18.74 1.85
C GLU A 196 7.55 -18.69 3.27
N ALA A 197 6.66 -19.63 3.58
CA ALA A 197 6.03 -19.71 4.89
C ALA A 197 7.07 -19.81 6.03
N ASP A 198 8.13 -20.58 5.82
CA ASP A 198 9.21 -20.75 6.81
C ASP A 198 9.99 -19.44 7.05
N ASP A 199 10.13 -18.59 6.03
CA ASP A 199 10.76 -17.27 6.17
C ASP A 199 9.88 -16.34 7.02
N LEU A 200 8.56 -16.48 6.89
CA LEU A 200 7.58 -15.64 7.55
C LEU A 200 7.42 -15.93 9.05
N GLU A 201 7.72 -17.14 9.51
CA GLU A 201 7.66 -17.50 10.93
C GLU A 201 8.53 -16.60 11.83
N HIS A 202 9.53 -15.94 11.25
CA HIS A 202 10.44 -15.04 11.96
C HIS A 202 9.96 -13.57 11.98
N TYR A 203 8.80 -13.28 11.38
CA TYR A 203 8.21 -11.92 11.32
C TYR A 203 7.06 -11.81 12.31
N PRO A 204 7.22 -11.06 13.43
CA PRO A 204 6.19 -10.94 14.46
C PRO A 204 4.90 -10.26 13.95
N ASP A 205 5.01 -9.46 12.90
CA ASP A 205 3.90 -8.68 12.35
C ASP A 205 2.87 -9.55 11.61
N LEU A 206 3.23 -10.78 11.25
CA LEU A 206 2.38 -11.67 10.45
C LEU A 206 1.44 -12.54 11.29
N SER A 207 1.52 -12.46 12.60
CA SER A 207 0.64 -13.17 13.54
C SER A 207 -0.59 -12.33 13.94
N TYR A 208 -0.86 -11.22 13.24
CA TYR A 208 -1.97 -10.33 13.58
C TYR A 208 -3.31 -11.04 13.39
N LYS A 209 -4.02 -11.25 14.51
CA LYS A 209 -5.40 -11.74 14.52
C LYS A 209 -6.33 -10.55 14.53
N ASP A 210 -6.93 -10.28 13.40
CA ASP A 210 -7.98 -9.27 13.33
C ASP A 210 -9.30 -9.86 13.80
N ALA A 211 -9.87 -9.31 14.89
CA ALA A 211 -11.13 -9.77 15.46
C ALA A 211 -12.34 -9.62 14.51
N ARG A 212 -12.19 -8.88 13.42
CA ARG A 212 -13.21 -8.73 12.37
C ARG A 212 -13.37 -9.99 11.50
N PHE A 213 -12.42 -10.91 11.55
CA PHE A 213 -12.45 -12.15 10.79
C PHE A 213 -12.74 -13.32 11.72
N THR A 214 -13.72 -14.13 11.37
CA THR A 214 -14.14 -15.29 12.17
C THR A 214 -13.19 -16.49 12.05
N ASP A 215 -12.32 -16.49 11.03
CA ASP A 215 -11.34 -17.54 10.76
C ASP A 215 -9.92 -17.11 11.13
N ASP A 216 -9.03 -18.07 11.33
CA ASP A 216 -7.60 -17.82 11.54
C ASP A 216 -7.00 -17.19 10.27
N VAL A 217 -6.84 -15.87 10.29
CA VAL A 217 -6.45 -15.04 9.14
C VAL A 217 -4.98 -14.66 9.26
N SER A 218 -4.10 -15.59 9.59
CA SER A 218 -2.68 -15.29 9.48
C SER A 218 -2.25 -15.27 8.01
N GLU A 219 -1.38 -14.35 7.62
CA GLU A 219 -0.79 -14.29 6.29
C GLU A 219 -0.18 -15.65 5.93
N ILE A 220 0.44 -16.32 6.90
CA ILE A 220 1.06 -17.63 6.75
C ILE A 220 0.06 -18.69 6.28
N THR A 221 -1.17 -18.71 6.82
CA THR A 221 -2.19 -19.70 6.44
C THR A 221 -2.86 -19.38 5.12
N ASN A 222 -2.93 -18.11 4.73
CA ASN A 222 -3.59 -17.69 3.50
C ASN A 222 -2.71 -17.83 2.25
N ILE A 223 -1.37 -17.76 2.36
CA ILE A 223 -0.48 -17.98 1.21
C ILE A 223 -0.69 -19.36 0.56
N PRO A 224 -0.74 -20.49 1.29
CA PRO A 224 -1.06 -21.79 0.70
C PRO A 224 -2.42 -21.82 0.02
N ARG A 225 -3.44 -21.17 0.59
CA ARG A 225 -4.78 -21.05 -0.03
C ARG A 225 -4.72 -20.25 -1.33
N MET A 226 -3.99 -19.14 -1.35
CA MET A 226 -3.79 -18.35 -2.57
C MET A 226 -3.09 -19.17 -3.66
N LEU A 227 -2.03 -19.89 -3.34
CA LEU A 227 -1.29 -20.73 -4.29
C LEU A 227 -2.19 -21.86 -4.87
N GLU A 228 -3.10 -22.40 -4.06
CA GLU A 228 -4.09 -23.37 -4.52
C GLU A 228 -5.06 -22.72 -5.52
N ARG A 229 -5.53 -21.48 -5.25
CA ARG A 229 -6.42 -20.75 -6.17
C ARG A 229 -5.72 -20.37 -7.46
N ILE A 230 -4.44 -20.01 -7.43
CA ILE A 230 -3.65 -19.81 -8.65
C ILE A 230 -3.65 -21.09 -9.50
N LYS A 231 -3.42 -22.25 -8.90
CA LYS A 231 -3.48 -23.53 -9.62
C LYS A 231 -4.87 -23.81 -10.21
N ARG A 232 -5.93 -23.47 -9.46
CA ARG A 232 -7.32 -23.66 -9.92
C ARG A 232 -7.67 -22.82 -11.14
N THR A 233 -7.14 -21.61 -11.27
CA THR A 233 -7.38 -20.74 -12.42
C THR A 233 -6.71 -21.26 -13.70
N GLY A 234 -5.69 -22.11 -13.60
CA GLY A 234 -4.82 -22.50 -14.71
C GLY A 234 -3.87 -21.40 -15.17
N ALA A 235 -3.83 -20.26 -14.47
CA ALA A 235 -2.94 -19.16 -14.77
C ALA A 235 -1.46 -19.56 -14.63
N GLN A 236 -0.62 -18.98 -15.50
CA GLN A 236 0.82 -19.13 -15.36
C GLN A 236 1.32 -18.27 -14.21
N SER A 237 2.13 -18.83 -13.31
CA SER A 237 2.74 -18.11 -12.20
C SER A 237 4.18 -17.68 -12.54
N TYR A 238 4.48 -16.41 -12.31
CA TYR A 238 5.78 -15.79 -12.52
C TYR A 238 6.35 -15.26 -11.21
N THR A 239 7.60 -15.60 -10.92
CA THR A 239 8.36 -14.95 -9.84
C THR A 239 9.08 -13.73 -10.42
N LEU A 240 8.83 -12.57 -9.83
CA LEU A 240 9.40 -11.30 -10.29
C LEU A 240 10.71 -10.98 -9.57
N HIS A 241 11.74 -10.61 -10.33
CA HIS A 241 13.04 -10.20 -9.80
C HIS A 241 13.39 -8.78 -10.23
N THR A 242 14.07 -8.08 -9.35
CA THR A 242 14.55 -6.71 -9.63
C THR A 242 15.37 -6.67 -10.90
N GLY A 243 15.07 -5.72 -11.76
CA GLY A 243 15.68 -5.51 -13.07
C GLY A 243 14.92 -6.15 -14.23
N GLN A 244 14.04 -7.13 -13.99
CA GLN A 244 13.28 -7.75 -15.07
C GLN A 244 12.29 -6.77 -15.70
N ARG A 245 12.14 -6.92 -17.02
CA ARG A 245 11.19 -6.18 -17.83
C ARG A 245 10.14 -7.10 -18.42
N TYR A 246 8.90 -6.65 -18.34
CA TYR A 246 7.74 -7.37 -18.86
C TYR A 246 6.92 -6.43 -19.72
N ARG A 247 6.53 -6.90 -20.89
CA ARG A 247 5.52 -6.24 -21.70
C ARG A 247 4.22 -7.01 -21.62
N ILE A 248 3.18 -6.36 -21.10
CA ILE A 248 1.84 -6.93 -20.96
C ILE A 248 0.91 -6.07 -21.80
N GLY A 249 0.55 -6.58 -22.98
CA GLY A 249 -0.17 -5.79 -23.96
C GLY A 249 0.65 -4.57 -24.40
N ASP A 250 0.16 -3.37 -24.14
CA ASP A 250 0.86 -2.09 -24.38
C ASP A 250 1.47 -1.48 -23.11
N ALA A 251 1.42 -2.17 -21.99
CA ALA A 251 2.11 -1.77 -20.77
C ALA A 251 3.54 -2.32 -20.73
N ASP A 252 4.54 -1.44 -20.71
CA ASP A 252 5.93 -1.80 -20.47
C ASP A 252 6.23 -1.66 -18.98
N CYS A 253 6.55 -2.77 -18.31
CA CYS A 253 6.78 -2.86 -16.87
C CYS A 253 8.23 -3.22 -16.56
N GLU A 254 8.83 -2.54 -15.58
CA GLU A 254 10.14 -2.83 -15.03
C GLU A 254 10.06 -2.97 -13.51
N VAL A 255 10.60 -4.06 -12.96
CA VAL A 255 10.66 -4.30 -11.51
C VAL A 255 11.87 -3.56 -10.95
N LEU A 256 11.64 -2.54 -10.14
CA LEU A 256 12.70 -1.75 -9.50
C LEU A 256 13.14 -2.30 -8.15
N SER A 257 12.24 -3.02 -7.46
CA SER A 257 12.53 -3.70 -6.19
C SER A 257 11.57 -4.86 -6.00
N CYS A 258 12.03 -5.87 -5.29
CA CYS A 258 11.24 -7.00 -4.83
C CYS A 258 11.77 -7.52 -3.48
N MET A 259 11.15 -8.57 -2.97
CA MET A 259 11.52 -9.23 -1.71
C MET A 259 13.03 -9.48 -1.59
N ASP A 260 13.70 -9.95 -2.65
CA ASP A 260 15.12 -10.28 -2.64
C ASP A 260 16.03 -9.11 -2.20
N ASP A 261 15.56 -7.86 -2.36
CA ASP A 261 16.31 -6.67 -1.97
C ASP A 261 16.26 -6.39 -0.47
N THR A 262 15.22 -6.85 0.21
CA THR A 262 14.81 -6.29 1.49
C THR A 262 14.56 -7.30 2.58
N ILE A 263 14.24 -8.55 2.25
CA ILE A 263 13.85 -9.60 3.23
C ILE A 263 14.87 -9.80 4.36
N HIS A 264 16.14 -9.60 4.08
CA HIS A 264 17.22 -9.80 5.04
C HIS A 264 17.67 -8.51 5.76
N VAL A 265 17.25 -7.35 5.28
CA VAL A 265 17.63 -6.04 5.85
C VAL A 265 16.53 -5.43 6.72
N SER A 266 15.31 -5.92 6.58
CA SER A 266 14.16 -5.46 7.33
C SER A 266 13.33 -6.64 7.83
N LYS A 267 12.81 -6.51 9.05
CA LYS A 267 11.78 -7.42 9.59
C LYS A 267 10.37 -6.91 9.34
N ASN A 268 10.22 -5.88 8.52
CA ASN A 268 8.94 -5.32 8.12
C ASN A 268 8.55 -5.93 6.78
N ILE A 269 7.45 -6.64 6.74
CA ILE A 269 6.97 -7.33 5.53
C ILE A 269 6.58 -6.35 4.42
N ASN A 270 6.14 -5.13 4.75
CA ASN A 270 5.91 -4.08 3.76
C ASN A 270 7.16 -3.78 2.92
N ALA A 271 8.34 -3.93 3.53
CA ALA A 271 9.61 -3.74 2.81
C ALA A 271 9.81 -4.76 1.67
N THR A 272 9.13 -5.91 1.70
CA THR A 272 9.24 -6.94 0.65
C THR A 272 8.40 -6.64 -0.58
N SER A 273 7.64 -5.56 -0.56
CA SER A 273 6.73 -5.16 -1.64
C SER A 273 7.43 -4.97 -2.99
N LEU A 274 6.74 -5.35 -4.05
CA LEU A 274 7.15 -5.05 -5.41
C LEU A 274 7.07 -3.55 -5.69
N VAL A 275 8.12 -3.01 -6.30
CA VAL A 275 8.10 -1.66 -6.87
C VAL A 275 8.20 -1.79 -8.39
N ILE A 276 7.19 -1.29 -9.09
CA ILE A 276 7.08 -1.45 -10.55
C ILE A 276 6.97 -0.09 -11.22
N ARG A 277 7.85 0.16 -12.18
CA ARG A 277 7.76 1.28 -13.10
C ARG A 277 7.03 0.80 -14.36
N MET A 278 5.85 1.35 -14.62
CA MET A 278 5.01 1.01 -15.77
C MET A 278 4.92 2.19 -16.72
N CYS A 279 5.10 1.94 -18.01
CA CYS A 279 4.81 2.91 -19.06
C CYS A 279 3.57 2.45 -19.81
N LEU A 280 2.50 3.27 -19.80
CA LEU A 280 1.23 2.96 -20.44
C LEU A 280 0.56 4.26 -20.91
N GLY A 281 -0.02 4.25 -22.12
CA GLY A 281 -0.70 5.42 -22.68
C GLY A 281 0.18 6.67 -22.79
N GLY A 282 1.48 6.49 -22.97
CA GLY A 282 2.45 7.59 -23.07
C GLY A 282 2.85 8.22 -21.73
N GLN A 283 2.41 7.67 -20.60
CA GLN A 283 2.76 8.15 -19.26
C GLN A 283 3.51 7.09 -18.46
N THR A 284 4.31 7.56 -17.52
CA THR A 284 5.00 6.71 -16.53
C THR A 284 4.25 6.69 -15.24
N ILE A 285 3.92 5.49 -14.77
CA ILE A 285 3.28 5.22 -13.50
C ILE A 285 4.28 4.49 -12.60
N LEU A 286 4.48 4.96 -11.38
CA LEU A 286 5.28 4.27 -10.38
C LEU A 286 4.36 3.65 -9.32
N TRP A 287 4.32 2.33 -9.32
CA TRP A 287 3.64 1.50 -8.33
C TRP A 287 4.65 1.16 -7.25
N THR A 288 4.52 1.76 -6.09
CA THR A 288 5.42 1.55 -4.95
C THR A 288 4.86 0.56 -3.96
N THR A 289 3.58 0.27 -4.09
CA THR A 289 2.80 -0.56 -3.17
C THR A 289 3.07 -0.13 -1.72
N ASP A 290 3.57 -0.98 -0.85
CA ASP A 290 3.88 -0.61 0.54
C ASP A 290 5.37 -0.44 0.81
N ALA A 291 6.20 -0.51 -0.24
CA ALA A 291 7.64 -0.39 -0.10
C ALA A 291 8.08 1.00 0.38
N GLY A 292 8.82 1.04 1.47
CA GLY A 292 9.57 2.23 1.87
C GLY A 292 10.81 2.41 0.99
N PHE A 293 11.10 3.64 0.61
CA PHE A 293 12.24 3.93 -0.28
C PHE A 293 13.60 3.62 0.32
N SER A 294 13.74 3.64 1.65
CA SER A 294 15.01 3.42 2.34
C SER A 294 15.47 1.96 2.28
N TYR A 295 14.56 1.00 2.37
CA TYR A 295 14.93 -0.41 2.47
C TYR A 295 15.64 -0.92 1.22
N ALA A 296 15.09 -0.66 0.04
CA ALA A 296 15.70 -1.01 -1.24
C ALA A 296 16.64 0.07 -1.77
N ARG A 297 16.85 1.16 -1.03
CA ARG A 297 17.71 2.30 -1.42
C ARG A 297 17.34 2.86 -2.79
N LEU A 298 16.04 2.98 -3.07
CA LEU A 298 15.53 3.37 -4.38
C LEU A 298 16.07 4.72 -4.87
N PRO A 299 16.09 5.80 -4.04
CA PRO A 299 16.65 7.08 -4.44
C PRO A 299 18.13 6.99 -4.83
N GLU A 300 18.90 6.20 -4.12
CA GLU A 300 20.34 6.00 -4.34
C GLU A 300 20.60 5.18 -5.59
N ARG A 301 19.84 4.11 -5.81
CA ARG A 301 20.01 3.21 -6.96
C ARG A 301 19.61 3.85 -8.27
N TYR A 302 18.48 4.54 -8.29
CA TYR A 302 17.84 4.96 -9.53
C TYR A 302 17.86 6.47 -9.79
N GLY A 303 18.05 7.33 -8.77
CA GLY A 303 18.10 8.78 -8.95
C GLY A 303 16.91 9.31 -9.76
N SER A 304 17.18 10.14 -10.76
CA SER A 304 16.14 10.74 -11.62
C SER A 304 15.36 9.74 -12.50
N TYR A 305 15.79 8.50 -12.60
CA TYR A 305 15.05 7.46 -13.31
C TYR A 305 13.72 7.11 -12.64
N LEU A 306 13.59 7.43 -11.34
CA LEU A 306 12.32 7.30 -10.60
C LEU A 306 11.24 8.26 -11.10
N LYS A 307 11.56 9.26 -11.92
CA LYS A 307 10.58 10.23 -12.41
C LYS A 307 9.36 9.54 -13.01
N ALA A 308 8.17 9.94 -12.54
CA ALA A 308 6.90 9.40 -12.98
C ALA A 308 5.82 10.50 -13.04
N ASP A 309 4.86 10.34 -13.94
CA ASP A 309 3.71 11.25 -14.06
C ASP A 309 2.68 10.98 -12.98
N ILE A 310 2.49 9.70 -12.68
CA ILE A 310 1.52 9.19 -11.71
C ILE A 310 2.28 8.35 -10.69
N LEU A 311 2.00 8.58 -9.40
CA LEU A 311 2.56 7.82 -8.29
C LEU A 311 1.43 7.17 -7.49
N GLN A 312 1.48 5.86 -7.31
CA GLN A 312 0.76 5.26 -6.20
C GLN A 312 1.56 5.51 -4.93
N VAL A 313 0.94 6.20 -3.98
CA VAL A 313 1.61 6.66 -2.75
C VAL A 313 1.96 5.47 -1.86
N PRO A 314 3.22 5.32 -1.42
CA PRO A 314 3.66 4.16 -0.65
C PRO A 314 2.82 3.92 0.60
N HIS A 315 2.57 2.66 0.92
CA HIS A 315 2.01 2.18 2.18
C HIS A 315 0.77 2.98 2.61
N HIS A 316 -0.17 3.18 1.69
CA HIS A 316 -1.41 3.93 1.89
C HIS A 316 -1.18 5.36 2.46
N GLY A 317 0.00 5.94 2.25
CA GLY A 317 0.42 7.20 2.88
C GLY A 317 0.94 7.04 4.31
N PHE A 318 1.00 5.83 4.85
CA PHE A 318 1.68 5.56 6.11
C PHE A 318 3.19 5.50 5.90
N GLN A 319 3.93 6.02 6.87
CA GLN A 319 5.38 6.00 6.78
C GLN A 319 5.92 4.56 6.80
N CYS A 320 6.76 4.23 5.83
CA CYS A 320 7.48 2.98 5.77
C CYS A 320 8.98 3.25 5.58
N GLY A 321 9.73 3.20 6.67
CA GLY A 321 11.14 3.54 6.69
C GLY A 321 11.41 4.98 7.13
N GLU A 322 12.51 5.56 6.65
CA GLU A 322 12.97 6.89 7.05
C GLU A 322 12.29 8.00 6.24
N ALA A 323 11.73 9.01 6.93
CA ALA A 323 11.06 10.15 6.31
C ALA A 323 11.97 10.93 5.34
N SER A 324 13.25 11.05 5.66
CA SER A 324 14.25 11.70 4.79
C SER A 324 14.41 11.01 3.45
N SER A 325 14.39 9.67 3.44
CA SER A 325 14.45 8.86 2.23
C SER A 325 13.18 9.00 1.40
N GLU A 326 12.01 9.04 2.04
CA GLU A 326 10.74 9.30 1.38
C GLU A 326 10.72 10.68 0.70
N ILE A 327 11.09 11.74 1.42
CA ILE A 327 11.15 13.11 0.87
C ILE A 327 12.09 13.14 -0.34
N ARG A 328 13.27 12.56 -0.22
CA ARG A 328 14.22 12.48 -1.34
C ARG A 328 13.65 11.70 -2.53
N GLY A 329 12.94 10.61 -2.26
CA GLY A 329 12.25 9.84 -3.29
C GLY A 329 11.20 10.68 -4.02
N TYR A 330 10.36 11.40 -3.31
CA TYR A 330 9.35 12.27 -3.89
C TYR A 330 9.94 13.42 -4.72
N ASP A 331 11.08 13.98 -4.30
CA ASP A 331 11.81 14.99 -5.07
C ASP A 331 12.38 14.44 -6.38
N LEU A 332 12.68 13.16 -6.46
CA LEU A 332 13.14 12.50 -7.68
C LEU A 332 11.98 12.08 -8.58
N ILE A 333 10.90 11.58 -8.01
CA ILE A 333 9.70 11.12 -8.73
C ILE A 333 8.95 12.29 -9.35
N LYS A 334 8.71 13.34 -8.59
CA LYS A 334 7.98 14.57 -9.00
C LYS A 334 6.64 14.28 -9.69
N PRO A 335 5.74 13.50 -9.08
CA PRO A 335 4.49 13.12 -9.72
C PRO A 335 3.56 14.33 -9.89
N GLN A 336 2.71 14.30 -10.92
CA GLN A 336 1.62 15.25 -11.07
C GLN A 336 0.32 14.73 -10.44
N VAL A 337 0.11 13.42 -10.48
CA VAL A 337 -1.04 12.73 -9.89
C VAL A 337 -0.56 11.74 -8.85
N CYS A 338 -1.22 11.75 -7.70
CA CYS A 338 -1.00 10.78 -6.63
C CYS A 338 -2.26 9.91 -6.45
N LEU A 339 -2.09 8.60 -6.56
CA LEU A 339 -3.11 7.61 -6.19
C LEU A 339 -2.88 7.26 -4.72
N LEU A 340 -3.81 7.65 -3.86
CA LEU A 340 -3.72 7.48 -2.41
C LEU A 340 -4.89 6.61 -1.94
N PRO A 341 -4.71 5.29 -1.77
CA PRO A 341 -5.80 4.33 -1.52
C PRO A 341 -6.27 4.36 -0.06
N VAL A 342 -6.66 5.53 0.42
CA VAL A 342 -7.26 5.75 1.75
C VAL A 342 -8.44 6.69 1.64
N SER A 343 -9.27 6.72 2.69
CA SER A 343 -10.40 7.65 2.76
C SER A 343 -9.93 9.11 2.72
N ASP A 344 -10.82 10.01 2.29
CA ASP A 344 -10.59 11.46 2.35
C ASP A 344 -10.18 11.91 3.75
N TYR A 345 -10.78 11.32 4.77
CA TYR A 345 -10.43 11.59 6.16
C TYR A 345 -8.95 11.31 6.45
N SER A 346 -8.46 10.13 6.11
CA SER A 346 -7.05 9.78 6.32
C SER A 346 -6.13 10.68 5.49
N ALA A 347 -6.49 10.95 4.24
CA ALA A 347 -5.76 11.88 3.39
C ALA A 347 -5.63 13.28 4.02
N TYR A 348 -6.70 13.80 4.60
CA TYR A 348 -6.67 15.08 5.32
C TYR A 348 -5.75 15.06 6.54
N THR A 349 -5.76 13.97 7.32
CA THR A 349 -4.84 13.86 8.46
C THR A 349 -3.39 13.90 8.01
N PHE A 350 -3.06 13.32 6.87
CA PHE A 350 -1.71 13.36 6.29
C PHE A 350 -1.30 14.76 5.84
N PHE A 351 -2.22 15.59 5.32
CA PHE A 351 -1.93 16.98 5.00
C PHE A 351 -1.51 17.81 6.20
N CYS A 352 -2.12 17.55 7.34
CA CYS A 352 -2.07 18.43 8.50
C CYS A 352 -1.11 17.93 9.59
N SER A 353 -0.78 16.65 9.62
CA SER A 353 -0.11 16.03 10.76
C SER A 353 1.23 15.36 10.42
N TYR A 354 1.75 14.69 11.36
CA TYR A 354 3.07 14.23 11.69
C TYR A 354 3.76 13.24 10.74
N ARG A 355 3.13 12.84 9.65
CA ARG A 355 3.77 11.93 8.68
C ARG A 355 4.55 12.75 7.66
N GLU A 356 5.79 13.04 7.99
CA GLU A 356 6.62 14.03 7.27
C GLU A 356 6.72 13.73 5.78
N GLY A 357 6.98 12.49 5.38
CA GLY A 357 7.12 12.11 3.98
C GLY A 357 5.83 12.37 3.19
N THR A 358 4.71 11.80 3.62
CA THR A 358 3.42 11.98 2.93
C THR A 358 2.95 13.43 2.97
N ARG A 359 3.09 14.12 4.10
CA ARG A 359 2.77 15.54 4.21
C ARG A 359 3.60 16.38 3.23
N TYR A 360 4.88 16.07 3.09
CA TYR A 360 5.75 16.73 2.12
C TYR A 360 5.22 16.53 0.70
N LEU A 361 4.96 15.29 0.29
CA LEU A 361 4.41 14.96 -1.02
C LEU A 361 3.11 15.70 -1.30
N MET A 362 2.15 15.63 -0.39
CA MET A 362 0.84 16.24 -0.55
C MET A 362 0.90 17.78 -0.68
N ASN A 363 1.95 18.41 -0.14
CA ASN A 363 2.19 19.85 -0.25
C ASN A 363 3.15 20.24 -1.38
N ALA A 364 3.77 19.29 -2.07
CA ALA A 364 4.72 19.56 -3.14
C ALA A 364 4.07 20.30 -4.31
N ALA A 365 4.77 21.28 -4.88
CA ALA A 365 4.23 22.16 -5.92
C ALA A 365 3.90 21.46 -7.24
N ASN A 366 4.60 20.35 -7.54
CA ASN A 366 4.39 19.56 -8.75
C ASN A 366 3.17 18.65 -8.68
N VAL A 367 2.67 18.29 -7.49
CA VAL A 367 1.47 17.47 -7.33
C VAL A 367 0.26 18.33 -7.63
N LYS A 368 -0.51 17.96 -8.62
CA LYS A 368 -1.69 18.68 -9.08
C LYS A 368 -2.99 18.04 -8.62
N GLU A 369 -2.99 16.71 -8.49
CA GLU A 369 -4.19 15.98 -8.08
C GLU A 369 -3.82 14.83 -7.15
N ILE A 370 -4.67 14.62 -6.15
CA ILE A 370 -4.61 13.48 -5.23
C ILE A 370 -5.95 12.75 -5.34
N ILE A 371 -5.90 11.50 -5.77
CA ILE A 371 -7.07 10.63 -5.91
C ILE A 371 -7.11 9.72 -4.67
N THR A 372 -8.11 9.90 -3.83
CA THR A 372 -8.31 9.11 -2.61
C THR A 372 -9.14 7.86 -2.87
N GLY A 373 -9.23 6.96 -1.87
CA GLY A 373 -10.02 5.74 -1.91
C GLY A 373 -11.49 5.91 -1.49
N SER A 374 -11.94 7.13 -1.13
CA SER A 374 -13.33 7.35 -0.69
C SER A 374 -14.37 7.08 -1.77
N THR A 375 -13.97 7.15 -3.04
CA THR A 375 -14.82 6.82 -4.17
C THR A 375 -14.00 6.06 -5.21
N GLN A 376 -14.66 5.14 -5.91
CA GLN A 376 -14.02 4.51 -7.06
C GLN A 376 -13.75 5.55 -8.15
N ARG A 377 -12.52 5.65 -8.61
CA ARG A 377 -12.10 6.63 -9.59
C ARG A 377 -11.39 5.98 -10.77
N THR A 378 -11.88 6.25 -11.97
CA THR A 378 -11.23 5.85 -13.24
C THR A 378 -10.62 7.06 -13.92
N ILE A 379 -9.37 6.96 -14.34
CA ILE A 379 -8.67 7.93 -15.18
C ILE A 379 -8.26 7.29 -16.50
N THR A 380 -8.47 8.01 -17.59
CA THR A 380 -8.08 7.56 -18.95
C THR A 380 -6.71 8.11 -19.29
N LEU A 381 -5.82 7.27 -19.80
CA LEU A 381 -4.46 7.66 -20.17
C LEU A 381 -4.37 8.06 -21.65
N PRO A 382 -3.56 9.08 -22.01
CA PRO A 382 -2.81 9.94 -21.09
C PRO A 382 -3.74 10.85 -20.28
N TYR A 383 -3.54 10.90 -18.97
CA TYR A 383 -4.35 11.69 -18.05
C TYR A 383 -3.69 13.04 -17.77
N THR A 384 -4.47 14.10 -17.85
CA THR A 384 -4.06 15.44 -17.44
C THR A 384 -4.71 15.80 -16.13
N ALA A 385 -3.90 16.00 -15.10
CA ALA A 385 -4.38 16.38 -13.77
C ALA A 385 -5.09 17.73 -13.79
N ASP A 386 -6.17 17.84 -13.04
CA ASP A 386 -6.89 19.08 -12.85
C ASP A 386 -6.37 19.84 -11.62
N ASP A 387 -5.63 20.90 -11.87
CA ASP A 387 -5.11 21.79 -10.81
C ASP A 387 -6.20 22.36 -9.90
N HIS A 388 -7.44 22.41 -10.36
CA HIS A 388 -8.55 22.95 -9.60
C HIS A 388 -8.87 22.11 -8.36
N VAL A 389 -8.89 20.80 -8.51
CA VAL A 389 -9.20 19.85 -7.41
C VAL A 389 -8.26 20.04 -6.21
N ARG A 390 -6.96 20.10 -6.46
CA ARG A 390 -5.97 20.27 -5.37
C ARG A 390 -6.04 21.64 -4.73
N ARG A 391 -6.23 22.69 -5.52
CA ARG A 391 -6.38 24.04 -4.99
C ARG A 391 -7.59 24.12 -4.10
N GLU A 392 -8.73 23.61 -4.54
CA GLU A 392 -9.96 23.54 -3.78
C GLU A 392 -9.76 22.75 -2.47
N MET A 393 -9.07 21.60 -2.52
CA MET A 393 -8.75 20.79 -1.35
C MET A 393 -7.88 21.57 -0.35
N LYS A 394 -6.83 22.26 -0.81
CA LYS A 394 -5.98 23.12 0.04
C LYS A 394 -6.75 24.27 0.64
N GLU A 395 -7.61 24.93 -0.14
CA GLU A 395 -8.42 26.03 0.32
C GLU A 395 -9.47 25.57 1.33
N LYS A 396 -10.12 24.43 1.10
CA LYS A 396 -11.03 23.78 2.06
C LYS A 396 -10.31 23.45 3.36
N CYS A 397 -9.10 22.86 3.30
CA CYS A 397 -8.28 22.62 4.47
C CYS A 397 -7.93 23.90 5.21
N ALA A 398 -7.51 24.95 4.50
CA ALA A 398 -7.15 26.23 5.09
C ALA A 398 -8.34 26.93 5.76
N ARG A 399 -9.56 26.76 5.20
CA ARG A 399 -10.81 27.27 5.78
C ARG A 399 -11.40 26.35 6.84
N GLY A 400 -10.84 25.14 7.04
CA GLY A 400 -11.44 24.09 7.85
C GLY A 400 -12.75 23.54 7.30
N GLU A 401 -13.04 23.84 6.03
CA GLU A 401 -14.15 23.28 5.31
C GLU A 401 -13.73 21.93 4.72
N ARG A 402 -14.38 20.87 5.14
CA ARG A 402 -14.20 19.53 4.60
C ARG A 402 -15.49 19.03 4.03
N ASP A 403 -15.42 18.27 2.97
CA ASP A 403 -16.58 17.54 2.47
C ASP A 403 -17.12 16.55 3.51
N ASN A 404 -16.25 16.08 4.43
CA ASN A 404 -16.60 15.21 5.55
C ASN A 404 -16.54 15.88 6.92
N GLY A 405 -16.22 17.17 6.99
CA GLY A 405 -16.27 17.94 8.24
C GLY A 405 -17.71 18.25 8.59
N ALA A 406 -18.34 17.44 9.42
CA ALA A 406 -19.67 17.71 9.91
C ALA A 406 -19.62 18.69 11.07
N ARG A 407 -20.68 19.50 11.21
CA ARG A 407 -20.93 20.26 12.45
C ARG A 407 -21.70 19.44 13.47
N THR A 408 -22.19 18.28 13.07
CA THR A 408 -22.93 17.36 13.95
C THR A 408 -22.43 15.94 13.72
N TRP A 409 -22.05 15.28 14.80
CA TRP A 409 -21.64 13.89 14.83
C TRP A 409 -22.47 13.13 15.87
N VAL A 410 -22.90 11.92 15.54
CA VAL A 410 -23.69 11.09 16.46
C VAL A 410 -23.10 9.69 16.48
N TYR A 411 -22.79 9.22 17.68
CA TYR A 411 -22.35 7.85 17.94
C TYR A 411 -23.36 7.15 18.85
N THR A 412 -23.75 5.93 18.49
CA THR A 412 -24.74 5.14 19.21
C THR A 412 -24.16 3.79 19.61
N GLY A 413 -24.86 3.08 20.49
CA GLY A 413 -24.45 1.73 20.93
C GLY A 413 -23.27 1.72 21.91
N LEU A 414 -23.02 2.82 22.61
CA LEU A 414 -22.00 2.94 23.64
C LEU A 414 -22.56 2.46 24.99
N SER A 415 -21.70 2.01 25.90
CA SER A 415 -22.09 1.59 27.26
C SER A 415 -21.16 2.19 28.30
N THR A 416 -21.70 2.52 29.48
CA THR A 416 -20.93 3.01 30.63
C THR A 416 -20.31 1.89 31.46
N SER A 417 -20.19 0.69 30.93
CA SER A 417 -19.55 -0.44 31.62
C SER A 417 -18.11 -0.08 32.03
N CYS A 418 -17.78 -0.27 33.32
CA CYS A 418 -16.46 0.04 33.86
C CYS A 418 -15.31 -0.84 33.33
N LYS A 419 -15.59 -1.74 32.40
CA LYS A 419 -14.59 -2.58 31.72
C LYS A 419 -14.22 -2.09 30.31
N GLU A 420 -14.81 -1.01 29.85
CA GLU A 420 -14.65 -0.52 28.49
C GLU A 420 -14.30 0.98 28.51
N ASP A 421 -13.15 1.31 27.94
CA ASP A 421 -12.70 2.69 27.79
C ASP A 421 -13.21 3.27 26.48
N PHE A 422 -13.93 4.38 26.55
CA PHE A 422 -14.36 5.14 25.39
C PHE A 422 -13.60 6.45 25.28
N SER A 423 -12.96 6.69 24.16
CA SER A 423 -12.38 7.98 23.88
C SER A 423 -12.86 8.51 22.54
N PHE A 424 -13.06 9.81 22.46
CA PHE A 424 -13.36 10.54 21.25
C PHE A 424 -12.21 11.49 20.94
N THR A 425 -11.74 11.45 19.72
CA THR A 425 -10.73 12.37 19.24
C THR A 425 -11.41 13.43 18.38
N LEU A 426 -11.29 14.69 18.79
CA LEU A 426 -11.84 15.85 18.12
C LEU A 426 -10.69 16.62 17.43
N LEU A 427 -10.76 16.71 16.13
CA LEU A 427 -9.76 17.42 15.33
C LEU A 427 -10.36 18.71 14.78
N ASN A 428 -9.89 19.84 15.29
CA ASN A 428 -10.15 21.17 14.75
C ASN A 428 -9.09 21.51 13.72
N MET A 429 -9.45 21.50 12.46
CA MET A 429 -8.55 21.86 11.36
C MET A 429 -8.65 23.30 10.91
N THR A 430 -9.50 24.07 11.55
CA THR A 430 -9.65 25.49 11.23
C THR A 430 -8.51 26.32 11.83
N ALA A 431 -8.26 27.49 11.25
CA ALA A 431 -7.29 28.45 11.77
C ALA A 431 -7.78 29.19 13.03
N LEU A 432 -8.97 28.87 13.54
CA LEU A 432 -9.60 29.51 14.69
C LEU A 432 -10.03 28.45 15.72
N PRO A 433 -10.06 28.75 17.01
CA PRO A 433 -10.63 27.88 18.03
C PRO A 433 -12.07 27.50 17.68
N ALA A 434 -12.47 26.30 17.96
CA ALA A 434 -13.83 25.78 17.78
C ALA A 434 -14.46 25.46 19.12
N THR A 435 -15.75 25.75 19.27
CA THR A 435 -16.54 25.31 20.41
C THR A 435 -17.35 24.08 20.06
N VAL A 436 -17.36 23.12 20.94
CA VAL A 436 -18.08 21.86 20.78
C VAL A 436 -19.01 21.66 21.96
N ASP A 437 -20.30 21.55 21.70
CA ASP A 437 -21.27 21.11 22.68
C ASP A 437 -21.44 19.59 22.52
N ILE A 438 -21.25 18.88 23.62
CA ILE A 438 -21.28 17.42 23.68
C ILE A 438 -22.49 17.00 24.51
N GLU A 439 -23.38 16.24 23.90
CA GLU A 439 -24.63 15.81 24.50
C GLU A 439 -24.62 14.30 24.67
N LEU A 440 -24.89 13.83 25.88
CA LEU A 440 -24.98 12.41 26.22
C LEU A 440 -26.47 12.03 26.41
N PHE A 441 -26.92 11.04 25.67
CA PHE A 441 -28.29 10.51 25.71
C PHE A 441 -28.26 9.08 26.26
N PHE A 442 -28.94 8.82 27.36
CA PHE A 442 -28.98 7.52 28.01
C PHE A 442 -30.30 6.80 27.73
N GLU A 443 -30.27 5.47 27.58
CA GLU A 443 -31.50 4.68 27.38
C GLU A 443 -32.40 4.66 28.62
N ALA A 444 -31.84 4.85 29.80
CA ALA A 444 -32.64 4.89 31.02
C ALA A 444 -33.49 6.17 31.05
N LYS A 445 -34.82 6.01 31.15
CA LYS A 445 -35.79 7.11 31.17
C LYS A 445 -35.56 8.15 32.27
N GLU A 446 -34.81 7.79 33.30
CA GLU A 446 -34.51 8.62 34.46
C GLU A 446 -33.27 9.49 34.29
N CYS A 447 -32.53 9.28 33.23
CA CYS A 447 -31.29 10.02 32.96
C CYS A 447 -31.56 11.24 32.09
N ALA A 448 -31.36 12.41 32.66
CA ALA A 448 -31.37 13.65 31.89
C ALA A 448 -30.19 13.69 30.93
N ILE A 449 -30.38 14.27 29.74
CA ILE A 449 -29.31 14.60 28.83
C ILE A 449 -28.24 15.42 29.54
N ARG A 450 -26.97 15.06 29.35
CA ARG A 450 -25.83 15.78 29.93
C ARG A 450 -25.13 16.57 28.85
N PHE A 451 -24.82 17.81 29.16
CA PHE A 451 -24.14 18.74 28.28
C PHE A 451 -22.73 19.01 28.76
N ILE A 452 -21.80 18.93 27.86
CA ILE A 452 -20.40 19.26 28.09
C ILE A 452 -20.00 20.26 27.02
N LYS A 453 -19.37 21.35 27.42
CA LYS A 453 -18.82 22.33 26.47
C LYS A 453 -17.31 22.23 26.48
N ALA A 454 -16.72 22.09 25.29
CA ALA A 454 -15.28 22.02 25.10
C ALA A 454 -14.82 23.06 24.10
N GLU A 455 -13.66 23.63 24.32
CA GLU A 455 -12.98 24.49 23.35
C GLU A 455 -11.78 23.71 22.77
N ILE A 456 -11.73 23.63 21.46
CA ILE A 456 -10.68 22.94 20.73
C ILE A 456 -9.85 24.00 20.02
N PRO A 457 -8.57 24.18 20.39
CA PRO A 457 -7.71 25.20 19.79
C PRO A 457 -7.63 25.06 18.27
N ALA A 458 -7.24 26.12 17.59
CA ALA A 458 -6.99 26.14 16.15
C ALA A 458 -5.96 25.07 15.76
N SER A 459 -6.20 24.40 14.65
CA SER A 459 -5.26 23.42 14.07
C SER A 459 -4.76 22.38 15.09
N SER A 460 -5.67 21.91 15.96
CA SER A 460 -5.31 21.01 17.05
C SER A 460 -6.23 19.80 17.16
N LEU A 461 -5.71 18.79 17.84
CA LEU A 461 -6.39 17.56 18.17
C LEU A 461 -6.56 17.50 19.68
N ARG A 462 -7.76 17.13 20.14
CA ARG A 462 -8.08 16.89 21.55
C ARG A 462 -8.74 15.53 21.72
N THR A 463 -8.36 14.83 22.75
CA THR A 463 -9.01 13.56 23.12
C THR A 463 -9.93 13.77 24.31
N LEU A 464 -11.16 13.32 24.20
CA LEU A 464 -12.15 13.27 25.24
C LEU A 464 -12.31 11.82 25.68
N CYS A 465 -11.91 11.49 26.91
CA CYS A 465 -12.13 10.17 27.50
C CYS A 465 -13.40 10.22 28.36
N ILE A 466 -14.38 9.40 28.04
CA ILE A 466 -15.65 9.34 28.81
C ILE A 466 -15.54 8.36 29.97
N ILE A 467 -14.76 7.28 29.80
CA ILE A 467 -14.45 6.28 30.82
C ILE A 467 -12.99 5.85 30.62
N GLY A 468 -12.21 5.70 31.69
CA GLY A 468 -10.82 5.22 31.63
C GLY A 468 -9.91 5.82 32.69
N GLU A 469 -8.69 5.32 32.78
CA GLU A 469 -7.62 5.88 33.65
C GLU A 469 -7.00 7.13 33.05
N GLU A 470 -6.49 8.01 33.92
CA GLU A 470 -5.83 9.26 33.55
C GLU A 470 -4.71 9.03 32.51
N ALA A 471 -4.86 9.58 31.31
CA ALA A 471 -3.77 9.66 30.35
C ALA A 471 -3.08 11.01 30.52
N ASP A 472 -1.75 11.01 30.59
CA ASP A 472 -0.93 12.23 30.61
C ASP A 472 -1.21 13.10 29.38
N GLY A 473 -1.56 14.35 29.62
CA GLY A 473 -1.67 15.39 28.60
C GLY A 473 -3.00 16.15 28.59
N ASP A 474 -3.18 16.94 27.56
CA ASP A 474 -4.32 17.86 27.31
C ASP A 474 -5.69 17.18 27.06
N ALA A 475 -5.96 16.01 27.58
CA ALA A 475 -7.24 15.31 27.44
C ALA A 475 -8.30 15.88 28.38
N LEU A 476 -9.53 16.05 27.89
CA LEU A 476 -10.69 16.32 28.71
C LEU A 476 -11.14 15.01 29.35
N PHE A 477 -10.97 14.88 30.65
CA PHE A 477 -11.14 13.64 31.37
C PHE A 477 -12.52 13.55 32.04
N PHE A 478 -13.24 12.46 31.82
CA PHE A 478 -14.41 12.06 32.58
C PHE A 478 -14.20 10.65 33.13
N ASN A 479 -13.58 10.53 34.30
CA ASN A 479 -13.48 9.24 34.97
C ASN A 479 -14.84 8.82 35.59
N GLY A 480 -14.99 7.55 35.96
CA GLY A 480 -16.21 7.02 36.54
C GLY A 480 -16.71 7.84 37.73
N ASP A 481 -15.82 8.40 38.56
CA ASP A 481 -16.19 9.27 39.69
C ASP A 481 -16.73 10.62 39.24
N SER A 482 -16.22 11.17 38.16
CA SER A 482 -16.74 12.41 37.56
C SER A 482 -18.12 12.20 36.95
N LEU A 483 -18.32 11.04 36.33
CA LEU A 483 -19.62 10.64 35.77
C LEU A 483 -20.64 10.40 36.89
N LYS A 484 -20.25 9.69 37.98
CA LYS A 484 -21.10 9.50 39.18
C LYS A 484 -21.48 10.82 39.80
N ARG A 485 -20.54 11.74 40.00
CA ARG A 485 -20.82 13.09 40.50
C ARG A 485 -21.78 13.88 39.63
N LYS A 486 -21.85 13.57 38.32
CA LYS A 486 -22.79 14.18 37.39
C LYS A 486 -24.08 13.39 37.24
N GLY A 487 -24.29 12.31 38.03
CA GLY A 487 -25.47 11.45 37.98
C GLY A 487 -25.60 10.63 36.72
N ILE A 488 -24.48 10.23 36.11
CA ILE A 488 -24.44 9.30 34.99
C ILE A 488 -24.41 7.88 35.54
N PRO A 489 -25.38 7.01 35.20
CA PRO A 489 -25.44 5.66 35.70
C PRO A 489 -24.34 4.77 35.14
N GLU A 490 -23.98 3.72 35.90
CA GLU A 490 -23.10 2.65 35.44
C GLU A 490 -23.91 1.63 34.60
N ASP A 491 -23.23 0.99 33.64
CA ASP A 491 -23.76 -0.08 32.79
C ASP A 491 -25.03 0.27 31.99
N VAL A 492 -25.16 1.52 31.60
CA VAL A 492 -26.30 1.99 30.82
C VAL A 492 -25.85 2.30 29.39
N PRO A 493 -26.54 1.80 28.35
CA PRO A 493 -26.32 2.19 26.98
C PRO A 493 -26.56 3.68 26.78
N PHE A 494 -25.71 4.32 25.99
CA PHE A 494 -25.84 5.74 25.68
C PHE A 494 -25.43 6.05 24.23
N ALA A 495 -25.81 7.23 23.78
CA ALA A 495 -25.36 7.83 22.56
C ALA A 495 -24.69 9.18 22.85
N VAL A 496 -23.77 9.58 21.99
CA VAL A 496 -23.10 10.88 22.09
C VAL A 496 -23.39 11.68 20.82
N ARG A 497 -23.75 12.95 21.00
CA ARG A 497 -23.85 13.92 19.91
C ARG A 497 -22.85 15.06 20.14
N PHE A 498 -22.09 15.38 19.11
CA PHE A 498 -21.18 16.51 19.08
C PHE A 498 -21.79 17.58 18.19
N LEU A 499 -21.99 18.79 18.71
CA LEU A 499 -22.44 19.95 17.98
C LEU A 499 -21.31 20.97 17.95
N CYS A 500 -20.75 21.20 16.78
CA CYS A 500 -19.57 22.06 16.60
C CYS A 500 -19.97 23.38 15.94
N ASP A 501 -19.46 24.49 16.44
CA ASP A 501 -19.65 25.80 15.82
C ASP A 501 -18.89 25.94 14.48
N LYS A 502 -17.87 25.08 14.29
CA LYS A 502 -17.07 24.94 13.06
C LYS A 502 -17.02 23.48 12.59
N PRO A 503 -16.81 23.23 11.29
CA PRO A 503 -16.60 21.86 10.81
C PRO A 503 -15.42 21.20 11.53
N MET A 504 -15.68 20.05 12.12
CA MET A 504 -14.70 19.25 12.84
C MET A 504 -14.77 17.79 12.41
N VAL A 505 -13.71 17.06 12.67
CA VAL A 505 -13.74 15.62 12.58
C VAL A 505 -13.75 15.05 13.97
N VAL A 506 -14.66 14.12 14.19
CA VAL A 506 -14.77 13.37 15.44
C VAL A 506 -14.59 11.90 15.10
N SER A 507 -13.64 11.24 15.74
CA SER A 507 -13.49 9.79 15.70
C SER A 507 -13.65 9.23 17.10
N HIS A 508 -14.05 7.97 17.23
CA HIS A 508 -14.10 7.33 18.52
C HIS A 508 -13.17 6.12 18.57
N ARG A 509 -12.70 5.83 19.77
CA ARG A 509 -11.90 4.65 20.07
C ARG A 509 -12.54 3.91 21.23
N HIS A 510 -12.80 2.63 21.02
CA HIS A 510 -13.28 1.73 22.02
C HIS A 510 -12.15 0.81 22.47
N HIS A 511 -11.82 0.81 23.73
CA HIS A 511 -10.88 -0.12 24.33
C HIS A 511 -11.66 -1.13 25.16
N ALA A 512 -11.97 -2.30 24.61
CA ALA A 512 -12.32 -3.45 25.42
C ALA A 512 -11.04 -3.97 26.09
N ALA A 513 -11.13 -4.44 27.31
CA ALA A 513 -9.98 -4.84 28.15
C ALA A 513 -9.03 -5.91 27.56
N SER A 514 -9.22 -6.31 26.31
CA SER A 514 -8.40 -7.28 25.59
C SER A 514 -8.02 -6.90 24.15
N TYR A 515 -8.62 -5.86 23.52
CA TYR A 515 -8.26 -5.46 22.14
C TYR A 515 -8.65 -4.01 21.84
N ALA A 516 -7.75 -3.26 21.22
CA ALA A 516 -8.06 -1.96 20.65
C ALA A 516 -8.61 -2.15 19.23
N SER A 517 -9.91 -1.94 19.02
CA SER A 517 -10.46 -1.77 17.68
C SER A 517 -10.52 -0.28 17.37
N MET A 518 -9.90 0.16 16.28
CA MET A 518 -10.18 1.48 15.71
C MET A 518 -11.34 1.31 14.74
N THR A 519 -12.47 1.90 15.05
CA THR A 519 -13.57 2.08 14.11
C THR A 519 -13.51 3.54 13.63
N PHE A 520 -13.32 3.73 12.36
CA PHE A 520 -13.23 5.06 11.71
C PHE A 520 -14.58 5.49 11.16
#